data_ba9e1028d8893a6d6cc335798e1d6487
#
_entry.id   ba9e1028d8893a6d6cc335798e1d6487
#
_cell.length_a   1.000
_cell.length_b   1.000
_cell.length_c   1.000
_cell.angle_alpha   90.00
_cell.angle_beta   90.00
_cell.angle_gamma   90.00
#
_symmetry.space_group_name_H-M   'P 1'
#
loop_
_entity.id
_entity.type
_entity.pdbx_description
1 polymer ?
#
loop_
_entity_poly.entity_id
_entity_poly.type
_entity_poly.pdbx_seq_one_letter_code
_entity_poly.pdbx_strand_id
1 'polypeptide(L)'
;MFKWDVIVVGAGPAGSSAAYGLAKQGLRVLMLEKGRIPRYKPCGGGLSLKVRSALDYDFSSAVQDTIRQVSIAYGRERIRIESAEAYCVMRADFDALLAAQAVRAGAELRDACPVDGITLENDRAGVSAGGERLDAALLIGADGVNGGVRRAAGFPPHHRMGVAIEAELQVPSAALAEWRGVLHMDYGALSWGYGWIFPKADHLSVGVGALIRPGHKLDLQRELARYLSSEPSLSGAKPILTRGHRVPLGGQFAIYHRPHALLVGDAAGLADPFTAEGIYFAIRSGQIAAQEIGRARQRGDNDLSPYSRRINSEINADFRFGWWLTQVFYRMPRFSFRVFAHSASTQDGAKQLANGTLTYKRLLLRVAGNSLPSLVPR
;
A
#
# COMPACT_ATOMS: atom_id res chain seq x y z
N MET A 1 -12.63 -34.36 -0.10
CA MET A 1 -12.56 -33.12 0.75
C MET A 1 -11.11 -32.66 0.68
N PHE A 2 -10.85 -31.40 0.32
CA PHE A 2 -9.49 -30.86 0.24
C PHE A 2 -8.89 -30.73 1.66
N LYS A 3 -7.56 -30.80 1.75
CA LYS A 3 -6.84 -30.55 3.01
C LYS A 3 -7.02 -29.11 3.48
N TRP A 4 -7.06 -28.15 2.53
CA TRP A 4 -7.21 -26.74 2.76
C TRP A 4 -8.53 -26.21 2.19
N ASP A 5 -9.20 -25.32 2.90
CA ASP A 5 -10.35 -24.59 2.37
C ASP A 5 -9.88 -23.43 1.49
N VAL A 6 -8.78 -22.76 1.91
CA VAL A 6 -8.17 -21.63 1.19
C VAL A 6 -6.64 -21.73 1.21
N ILE A 7 -6.02 -21.52 0.05
CA ILE A 7 -4.59 -21.26 -0.08
C ILE A 7 -4.40 -19.77 -0.35
N VAL A 8 -3.51 -19.12 0.40
CA VAL A 8 -3.12 -17.72 0.24
C VAL A 8 -1.68 -17.67 -0.26
N VAL A 9 -1.45 -17.12 -1.43
CA VAL A 9 -0.11 -16.94 -2.00
C VAL A 9 0.42 -15.56 -1.69
N GLY A 10 1.41 -15.51 -0.80
CA GLY A 10 2.03 -14.31 -0.25
C GLY A 10 1.57 -13.99 1.16
N ALA A 11 2.53 -13.83 2.10
CA ALA A 11 2.30 -13.48 3.49
C ALA A 11 2.67 -12.02 3.81
N GLY A 12 2.43 -11.10 2.86
CA GLY A 12 2.45 -9.65 3.11
C GLY A 12 1.16 -9.19 3.79
N PRO A 13 0.98 -7.88 4.02
CA PRO A 13 -0.17 -7.34 4.75
C PRO A 13 -1.53 -7.81 4.25
N ALA A 14 -1.71 -7.94 2.93
CA ALA A 14 -2.98 -8.41 2.34
C ALA A 14 -3.24 -9.89 2.64
N GLY A 15 -2.25 -10.75 2.40
CA GLY A 15 -2.40 -12.20 2.60
C GLY A 15 -2.53 -12.56 4.07
N SER A 16 -1.70 -11.97 4.93
CA SER A 16 -1.79 -12.18 6.38
C SER A 16 -3.12 -11.72 6.95
N SER A 17 -3.66 -10.57 6.50
CA SER A 17 -4.98 -10.10 6.96
C SER A 17 -6.13 -10.97 6.46
N ALA A 18 -6.04 -11.49 5.23
CA ALA A 18 -7.03 -12.45 4.72
C ALA A 18 -6.98 -13.76 5.51
N ALA A 19 -5.78 -14.32 5.70
CA ALA A 19 -5.59 -15.56 6.42
C ALA A 19 -6.03 -15.46 7.89
N TYR A 20 -5.70 -14.34 8.57
CA TYR A 20 -6.15 -14.05 9.91
C TYR A 20 -7.68 -14.08 10.03
N GLY A 21 -8.36 -13.34 9.15
CA GLY A 21 -9.82 -13.26 9.17
C GLY A 21 -10.51 -14.59 8.84
N LEU A 22 -9.95 -15.39 7.93
CA LEU A 22 -10.46 -16.71 7.56
C LEU A 22 -10.24 -17.75 8.67
N ALA A 23 -9.04 -17.78 9.25
CA ALA A 23 -8.71 -18.70 10.34
C ALA A 23 -9.59 -18.43 11.59
N LYS A 24 -9.86 -17.16 11.93
CA LYS A 24 -10.82 -16.80 12.99
C LYS A 24 -12.24 -17.31 12.73
N GLN A 25 -12.60 -17.58 11.49
CA GLN A 25 -13.89 -18.17 11.10
C GLN A 25 -13.84 -19.70 11.02
N GLY A 26 -12.73 -20.33 11.44
CA GLY A 26 -12.55 -21.78 11.48
C GLY A 26 -12.28 -22.41 10.11
N LEU A 27 -11.84 -21.65 9.10
CA LEU A 27 -11.39 -22.23 7.85
C LEU A 27 -9.96 -22.74 7.97
N ARG A 28 -9.65 -23.84 7.25
CA ARG A 28 -8.30 -24.37 7.13
C ARG A 28 -7.56 -23.56 6.07
N VAL A 29 -6.65 -22.70 6.53
CA VAL A 29 -5.93 -21.75 5.67
C VAL A 29 -4.46 -22.11 5.61
N LEU A 30 -3.90 -22.19 4.40
CA LEU A 30 -2.47 -22.30 4.16
C LEU A 30 -1.96 -21.01 3.53
N MET A 31 -0.99 -20.36 4.15
CA MET A 31 -0.22 -19.26 3.57
C MET A 31 1.10 -19.79 2.99
N LEU A 32 1.42 -19.44 1.75
CA LEU A 32 2.68 -19.74 1.08
C LEU A 32 3.45 -18.44 0.84
N GLU A 33 4.64 -18.31 1.41
CA GLU A 33 5.52 -17.15 1.22
C GLU A 33 6.86 -17.60 0.62
N LYS A 34 7.28 -16.96 -0.45
CA LYS A 34 8.52 -17.31 -1.16
C LYS A 34 9.79 -16.99 -0.37
N GLY A 35 9.75 -15.95 0.46
CA GLY A 35 10.87 -15.55 1.31
C GLY A 35 10.75 -16.11 2.71
N ARG A 36 11.87 -16.28 3.41
CA ARG A 36 11.88 -16.58 4.84
C ARG A 36 11.47 -15.36 5.64
N ILE A 37 10.48 -15.47 6.50
CA ILE A 37 10.02 -14.39 7.38
C ILE A 37 10.87 -14.36 8.67
N PRO A 38 11.31 -13.16 9.13
CA PRO A 38 11.12 -11.82 8.57
C PRO A 38 11.92 -11.59 7.29
N ARG A 39 11.34 -10.83 6.33
CA ARG A 39 11.99 -10.54 5.05
C ARG A 39 11.93 -9.04 4.70
N TYR A 40 13.00 -8.53 4.14
CA TYR A 40 12.99 -7.18 3.61
C TYR A 40 12.01 -7.04 2.44
N LYS A 41 11.26 -5.94 2.41
CA LYS A 41 10.46 -5.51 1.26
C LYS A 41 10.59 -4.00 1.10
N PRO A 42 11.01 -3.49 -0.06
CA PRO A 42 11.13 -2.05 -0.32
C PRO A 42 9.82 -1.33 -0.07
N CYS A 43 9.84 -0.33 0.81
CA CYS A 43 8.70 0.52 1.16
C CYS A 43 9.13 1.54 2.21
N GLY A 44 8.85 2.82 2.04
CA GLY A 44 9.09 3.82 3.09
C GLY A 44 8.47 3.47 4.46
N GLY A 45 7.50 2.55 4.47
CA GLY A 45 6.93 2.01 5.72
C GLY A 45 6.06 2.99 6.49
N GLY A 46 5.58 4.05 5.84
CA GLY A 46 4.62 4.97 6.44
C GLY A 46 3.25 4.33 6.59
N LEU A 47 2.69 4.38 7.79
CA LEU A 47 1.36 3.89 8.13
C LEU A 47 0.49 5.06 8.59
N SER A 48 -0.62 5.28 7.92
CA SER A 48 -1.63 6.22 8.40
C SER A 48 -2.41 5.66 9.59
N LEU A 49 -3.07 6.55 10.34
CA LEU A 49 -3.92 6.15 11.48
C LEU A 49 -5.01 5.13 11.11
N LYS A 50 -5.40 5.07 9.84
CA LYS A 50 -6.35 4.06 9.32
C LYS A 50 -5.90 2.61 9.62
N VAL A 51 -4.59 2.35 9.62
CA VAL A 51 -4.07 1.02 9.94
C VAL A 51 -4.33 0.64 11.39
N ARG A 52 -4.19 1.61 12.33
CA ARG A 52 -4.51 1.38 13.75
C ARG A 52 -5.97 0.99 13.95
N SER A 53 -6.88 1.66 13.23
CA SER A 53 -8.32 1.34 13.30
C SER A 53 -8.71 0.06 12.57
N ALA A 54 -7.87 -0.41 11.63
CA ALA A 54 -8.14 -1.61 10.84
C ALA A 54 -7.73 -2.91 11.54
N LEU A 55 -6.79 -2.86 12.48
CA LEU A 55 -6.27 -4.02 13.19
C LEU A 55 -6.90 -4.12 14.58
N ASP A 56 -7.37 -5.30 14.95
CA ASP A 56 -7.95 -5.62 16.27
C ASP A 56 -6.91 -6.16 17.28
N TYR A 57 -5.62 -6.01 16.96
CA TYR A 57 -4.48 -6.37 17.79
C TYR A 57 -3.42 -5.28 17.78
N ASP A 58 -2.58 -5.30 18.80
CA ASP A 58 -1.47 -4.36 18.92
C ASP A 58 -0.33 -4.67 17.95
N PHE A 59 0.21 -3.63 17.33
CA PHE A 59 1.40 -3.69 16.45
C PHE A 59 2.51 -2.74 16.90
N SER A 60 2.40 -2.19 18.09
CA SER A 60 3.36 -1.20 18.64
C SER A 60 4.81 -1.70 18.63
N SER A 61 5.02 -3.01 18.81
CA SER A 61 6.35 -3.64 18.77
C SER A 61 7.05 -3.54 17.39
N ALA A 62 6.31 -3.30 16.32
CA ALA A 62 6.86 -3.11 14.97
C ALA A 62 7.06 -1.62 14.62
N VAL A 63 6.62 -0.69 15.48
CA VAL A 63 6.73 0.75 15.24
C VAL A 63 8.18 1.20 15.46
N GLN A 64 8.75 1.83 14.45
CA GLN A 64 10.10 2.38 14.46
C GLN A 64 10.11 3.84 14.89
N ASP A 65 9.10 4.60 14.50
CA ASP A 65 8.90 5.98 14.94
C ASP A 65 7.40 6.35 14.89
N THR A 66 6.98 7.21 15.82
CA THR A 66 5.63 7.77 15.86
C THR A 66 5.63 9.18 15.30
N ILE A 67 4.90 9.38 14.22
CA ILE A 67 4.85 10.62 13.45
C ILE A 67 3.82 11.56 14.04
N ARG A 68 4.24 12.80 14.31
CA ARG A 68 3.39 13.88 14.81
C ARG A 68 3.30 15.05 13.85
N GLN A 69 4.24 15.13 12.89
CA GLN A 69 4.27 16.18 11.88
C GLN A 69 4.43 15.59 10.48
N VAL A 70 3.78 16.21 9.51
CA VAL A 70 4.04 15.95 8.09
C VAL A 70 4.68 17.19 7.50
N SER A 71 5.84 17.02 6.89
CA SER A 71 6.55 18.05 6.14
C SER A 71 6.29 17.84 4.65
N ILE A 72 5.79 18.84 3.96
CA ILE A 72 5.51 18.79 2.53
C ILE A 72 6.30 19.90 1.84
N ALA A 73 7.03 19.55 0.77
CA ALA A 73 7.88 20.47 0.04
C ALA A 73 7.57 20.48 -1.46
N TYR A 74 7.89 21.60 -2.09
CA TYR A 74 7.98 21.78 -3.52
C TYR A 74 9.06 22.81 -3.86
N GLY A 75 10.20 22.35 -4.38
CA GLY A 75 11.36 23.20 -4.62
C GLY A 75 11.96 23.73 -3.31
N ARG A 76 11.99 25.06 -3.13
CA ARG A 76 12.51 25.70 -1.90
C ARG A 76 11.41 25.92 -0.86
N GLU A 77 10.16 25.81 -1.23
CA GLU A 77 9.03 26.02 -0.33
C GLU A 77 8.78 24.72 0.47
N ARG A 78 8.71 24.85 1.80
CA ARG A 78 8.44 23.74 2.71
C ARG A 78 7.45 24.21 3.78
N ILE A 79 6.44 23.39 4.01
CA ILE A 79 5.48 23.59 5.10
C ILE A 79 5.52 22.40 6.05
N ARG A 80 5.27 22.62 7.33
CA ARG A 80 5.05 21.57 8.32
C ARG A 80 3.66 21.72 8.88
N ILE A 81 2.93 20.64 8.91
CA ILE A 81 1.59 20.56 9.48
C ILE A 81 1.59 19.51 10.58
N GLU A 82 0.95 19.82 11.70
CA GLU A 82 0.69 18.80 12.71
C GLU A 82 -0.21 17.73 12.12
N SER A 83 0.17 16.49 12.30
CA SER A 83 -0.59 15.32 11.88
C SER A 83 -1.31 14.72 13.08
N ALA A 84 -2.45 14.09 12.85
CA ALA A 84 -2.85 13.02 13.73
C ALA A 84 -1.76 11.94 13.70
N GLU A 85 -1.66 11.18 14.76
CA GLU A 85 -0.68 10.12 14.93
C GLU A 85 -0.63 9.19 13.71
N ALA A 86 0.57 9.02 13.16
CA ALA A 86 0.90 8.06 12.12
C ALA A 86 2.18 7.33 12.54
N TYR A 87 2.57 6.30 11.82
CA TYR A 87 3.69 5.46 12.24
C TYR A 87 4.63 5.19 11.09
N CYS A 88 5.91 5.01 11.41
CA CYS A 88 6.88 4.40 10.50
C CYS A 88 7.24 3.01 11.02
N VAL A 89 7.30 2.04 10.12
CA VAL A 89 7.65 0.64 10.41
C VAL A 89 8.72 0.14 9.46
N MET A 90 9.48 -0.87 9.88
CA MET A 90 10.19 -1.73 8.94
C MET A 90 9.26 -2.84 8.49
N ARG A 91 9.18 -3.03 7.15
CA ARG A 91 8.29 -4.04 6.57
C ARG A 91 8.64 -5.46 7.00
N ALA A 92 9.91 -5.74 7.30
CA ALA A 92 10.33 -7.03 7.82
C ALA A 92 9.59 -7.37 9.12
N ASP A 93 9.59 -6.45 10.07
CA ASP A 93 9.01 -6.65 11.40
C ASP A 93 7.48 -6.58 11.34
N PHE A 94 6.95 -5.61 10.62
CA PHE A 94 5.50 -5.43 10.51
C PHE A 94 4.82 -6.60 9.78
N ASP A 95 5.38 -7.05 8.63
CA ASP A 95 4.84 -8.20 7.90
C ASP A 95 4.96 -9.49 8.72
N ALA A 96 6.06 -9.68 9.45
CA ALA A 96 6.25 -10.83 10.34
C ALA A 96 5.22 -10.85 11.48
N LEU A 97 4.93 -9.68 12.07
CA LEU A 97 3.90 -9.54 13.10
C LEU A 97 2.52 -9.93 12.54
N LEU A 98 2.13 -9.42 11.38
CA LEU A 98 0.85 -9.75 10.74
C LEU A 98 0.74 -11.24 10.42
N ALA A 99 1.80 -11.86 9.90
CA ALA A 99 1.83 -13.29 9.62
C ALA A 99 1.72 -14.13 10.91
N ALA A 100 2.42 -13.72 11.97
CA ALA A 100 2.33 -14.38 13.26
C ALA A 100 0.92 -14.30 13.87
N GLN A 101 0.20 -13.18 13.69
CA GLN A 101 -1.20 -13.09 14.12
C GLN A 101 -2.11 -14.03 13.34
N ALA A 102 -1.88 -14.20 12.04
CA ALA A 102 -2.63 -15.17 11.25
C ALA A 102 -2.38 -16.62 11.72
N VAL A 103 -1.12 -16.96 12.03
CA VAL A 103 -0.76 -18.28 12.58
C VAL A 103 -1.40 -18.49 13.96
N ARG A 104 -1.36 -17.51 14.84
CA ARG A 104 -2.05 -17.58 16.16
C ARG A 104 -3.56 -17.76 16.02
N ALA A 105 -4.16 -17.25 14.96
CA ALA A 105 -5.57 -17.46 14.66
C ALA A 105 -5.88 -18.83 14.07
N GLY A 106 -4.88 -19.65 13.74
CA GLY A 106 -5.02 -21.03 13.25
C GLY A 106 -4.64 -21.23 11.78
N ALA A 107 -4.09 -20.23 11.07
CA ALA A 107 -3.56 -20.45 9.73
C ALA A 107 -2.20 -21.19 9.80
N GLU A 108 -1.94 -22.06 8.82
CA GLU A 108 -0.60 -22.62 8.58
C GLU A 108 0.21 -21.68 7.70
N LEU A 109 1.45 -21.42 8.05
CA LEU A 109 2.41 -20.67 7.24
C LEU A 109 3.55 -21.58 6.80
N ARG A 110 3.82 -21.61 5.49
CA ARG A 110 5.04 -22.15 4.90
C ARG A 110 5.80 -21.02 4.25
N ASP A 111 6.84 -20.55 4.89
CA ASP A 111 7.78 -19.57 4.34
C ASP A 111 8.94 -20.27 3.61
N ALA A 112 9.79 -19.51 2.91
CA ALA A 112 10.80 -20.04 1.99
C ALA A 112 10.20 -21.08 1.00
N CYS A 113 8.93 -20.95 0.66
CA CYS A 113 8.16 -21.88 -0.17
C CYS A 113 7.58 -21.14 -1.39
N PRO A 114 8.36 -20.95 -2.44
CA PRO A 114 7.89 -20.30 -3.66
C PRO A 114 6.82 -21.15 -4.36
N VAL A 115 5.85 -20.46 -4.96
CA VAL A 115 4.82 -21.09 -5.80
C VAL A 115 5.35 -21.10 -7.23
N ASP A 116 5.48 -22.30 -7.79
CA ASP A 116 6.05 -22.54 -9.12
C ASP A 116 4.96 -22.74 -10.20
N GLY A 117 3.78 -23.21 -9.80
CA GLY A 117 2.67 -23.48 -10.70
C GLY A 117 1.32 -23.18 -10.04
N ILE A 118 0.37 -22.75 -10.87
CA ILE A 118 -1.01 -22.47 -10.44
C ILE A 118 -1.94 -23.02 -11.52
N THR A 119 -2.93 -23.80 -11.10
CA THR A 119 -4.00 -24.31 -11.95
C THR A 119 -5.35 -23.95 -11.34
N LEU A 120 -6.29 -23.54 -12.17
CA LEU A 120 -7.68 -23.33 -11.76
C LEU A 120 -8.54 -24.34 -12.56
N GLU A 121 -9.15 -25.26 -11.85
CA GLU A 121 -10.03 -26.29 -12.38
C GLU A 121 -11.49 -25.94 -12.08
N ASN A 122 -12.43 -26.73 -12.58
CA ASN A 122 -13.86 -26.42 -12.45
C ASN A 122 -14.35 -26.43 -11.00
N ASP A 123 -13.68 -27.17 -10.11
CA ASP A 123 -14.10 -27.40 -8.72
C ASP A 123 -13.07 -27.00 -7.68
N ARG A 124 -11.86 -26.57 -8.12
CA ARG A 124 -10.73 -26.29 -7.21
C ARG A 124 -9.67 -25.36 -7.78
N ALA A 125 -8.83 -24.88 -6.89
CA ALA A 125 -7.56 -24.26 -7.20
C ALA A 125 -6.41 -25.19 -6.78
N GLY A 126 -5.45 -25.43 -7.68
CA GLY A 126 -4.23 -26.17 -7.43
C GLY A 126 -3.01 -25.26 -7.45
N VAL A 127 -2.06 -25.51 -6.54
CA VAL A 127 -0.80 -24.79 -6.42
C VAL A 127 0.34 -25.81 -6.34
N SER A 128 1.38 -25.61 -7.14
CA SER A 128 2.64 -26.35 -7.00
C SER A 128 3.64 -25.51 -6.20
N ALA A 129 4.11 -26.04 -5.09
CA ALA A 129 5.05 -25.34 -4.20
C ALA A 129 5.89 -26.37 -3.43
N GLY A 130 7.20 -26.13 -3.31
CA GLY A 130 8.09 -27.02 -2.57
C GLY A 130 8.13 -28.47 -3.08
N GLY A 131 7.88 -28.69 -4.37
CA GLY A 131 7.82 -30.02 -4.97
C GLY A 131 6.50 -30.78 -4.75
N GLU A 132 5.52 -30.18 -4.09
CA GLU A 132 4.20 -30.75 -3.82
C GLU A 132 3.12 -30.05 -4.64
N ARG A 133 2.05 -30.80 -4.99
CA ARG A 133 0.78 -30.22 -5.43
C ARG A 133 -0.14 -30.08 -4.24
N LEU A 134 -0.65 -28.86 -4.05
CA LEU A 134 -1.55 -28.48 -2.97
C LEU A 134 -2.87 -28.02 -3.58
N ASP A 135 -3.99 -28.63 -3.17
CA ASP A 135 -5.31 -28.29 -3.68
C ASP A 135 -6.18 -27.67 -2.57
N ALA A 136 -6.97 -26.66 -2.96
CA ALA A 136 -7.95 -25.98 -2.10
C ALA A 136 -9.22 -25.63 -2.88
N ALA A 137 -10.30 -25.34 -2.14
CA ALA A 137 -11.52 -24.84 -2.76
C ALA A 137 -11.33 -23.44 -3.37
N LEU A 138 -10.42 -22.63 -2.78
CA LEU A 138 -10.20 -21.23 -3.17
C LEU A 138 -8.73 -20.83 -3.05
N LEU A 139 -8.27 -19.99 -3.99
CA LEU A 139 -6.96 -19.36 -4.02
C LEU A 139 -7.08 -17.86 -3.79
N ILE A 140 -6.28 -17.30 -2.91
CA ILE A 140 -6.10 -15.85 -2.75
C ILE A 140 -4.73 -15.45 -3.28
N GLY A 141 -4.70 -14.63 -4.33
CA GLY A 141 -3.50 -14.00 -4.84
C GLY A 141 -3.15 -12.75 -4.03
N ALA A 142 -2.16 -12.90 -3.15
CA ALA A 142 -1.57 -11.85 -2.32
C ALA A 142 -0.07 -11.67 -2.61
N ASP A 143 0.39 -12.15 -3.77
CA ASP A 143 1.77 -12.30 -4.22
C ASP A 143 2.39 -11.01 -4.79
N GLY A 144 1.69 -9.88 -4.59
CA GLY A 144 2.16 -8.55 -4.93
C GLY A 144 2.10 -8.25 -6.43
N VAL A 145 2.66 -7.10 -6.81
CA VAL A 145 2.55 -6.54 -8.18
C VAL A 145 3.14 -7.45 -9.26
N ASN A 146 4.17 -8.22 -8.94
CA ASN A 146 4.86 -9.11 -9.87
C ASN A 146 4.39 -10.58 -9.74
N GLY A 147 3.37 -10.84 -8.95
CA GLY A 147 2.88 -12.18 -8.65
C GLY A 147 2.35 -12.95 -9.85
N GLY A 148 2.36 -14.28 -9.74
CA GLY A 148 1.91 -15.22 -10.77
C GLY A 148 0.41 -15.44 -10.78
N VAL A 149 -0.25 -15.34 -9.61
CA VAL A 149 -1.69 -15.65 -9.46
C VAL A 149 -2.55 -14.81 -10.40
N ARG A 150 -2.27 -13.52 -10.51
CA ARG A 150 -3.01 -12.63 -11.42
C ARG A 150 -3.01 -13.15 -12.86
N ARG A 151 -1.85 -13.57 -13.38
CA ARG A 151 -1.73 -14.07 -14.76
C ARG A 151 -2.38 -15.44 -14.90
N ALA A 152 -2.10 -16.35 -13.98
CA ALA A 152 -2.64 -17.72 -14.01
C ALA A 152 -4.17 -17.73 -13.94
N ALA A 153 -4.77 -16.80 -13.18
CA ALA A 153 -6.22 -16.67 -13.06
C ALA A 153 -6.86 -15.81 -14.19
N GLY A 154 -6.10 -15.40 -15.21
CA GLY A 154 -6.63 -14.68 -16.37
C GLY A 154 -7.12 -13.26 -16.05
N PHE A 155 -6.54 -12.61 -15.04
CA PHE A 155 -6.81 -11.18 -14.79
C PHE A 155 -5.94 -10.31 -15.72
N PRO A 156 -6.44 -9.12 -16.12
CA PRO A 156 -5.70 -8.23 -17.00
C PRO A 156 -4.42 -7.69 -16.35
N PRO A 157 -3.43 -7.26 -17.14
CA PRO A 157 -2.24 -6.61 -16.60
C PRO A 157 -2.56 -5.28 -15.95
N HIS A 158 -1.71 -4.87 -15.00
CA HIS A 158 -1.77 -3.53 -14.44
C HIS A 158 -1.37 -2.50 -15.51
N HIS A 159 -2.17 -1.46 -15.68
CA HIS A 159 -1.92 -0.38 -16.66
C HIS A 159 -1.64 0.98 -15.98
N ARG A 160 -1.91 1.12 -14.69
CA ARG A 160 -1.53 2.30 -13.89
C ARG A 160 -0.47 1.88 -12.90
N MET A 161 0.75 2.32 -13.15
CA MET A 161 1.92 1.89 -12.40
C MET A 161 2.74 3.10 -11.96
N GLY A 162 3.19 3.05 -10.74
CA GLY A 162 4.33 3.80 -10.25
C GLY A 162 5.57 2.90 -10.17
N VAL A 163 6.72 3.54 -10.09
CA VAL A 163 7.98 2.90 -9.80
C VAL A 163 8.74 3.75 -8.80
N ALA A 164 9.38 3.11 -7.85
CA ALA A 164 10.12 3.77 -6.79
C ALA A 164 11.45 3.09 -6.53
N ILE A 165 12.41 3.85 -6.02
CA ILE A 165 13.65 3.37 -5.44
C ILE A 165 13.81 3.99 -4.07
N GLU A 166 14.27 3.21 -3.12
CA GLU A 166 14.58 3.66 -1.78
C GLU A 166 15.98 3.23 -1.35
N ALA A 167 16.54 3.98 -0.43
CA ALA A 167 17.73 3.64 0.33
C ALA A 167 17.44 3.72 1.82
N GLU A 168 17.81 2.66 2.56
CA GLU A 168 17.95 2.74 4.00
C GLU A 168 19.31 3.38 4.29
N LEU A 169 19.32 4.51 4.97
CA LEU A 169 20.50 5.36 5.14
C LEU A 169 20.91 5.45 6.61
N GLN A 170 22.12 5.00 6.89
CA GLN A 170 22.78 5.39 8.14
C GLN A 170 23.13 6.88 8.05
N VAL A 171 22.66 7.66 9.01
CA VAL A 171 22.86 9.10 9.05
C VAL A 171 23.50 9.54 10.37
N PRO A 172 24.16 10.72 10.42
CA PRO A 172 24.60 11.31 11.70
C PRO A 172 23.41 11.47 12.66
N SER A 173 23.68 11.35 13.97
CA SER A 173 22.63 11.45 15.02
C SER A 173 21.84 12.77 14.97
N ALA A 174 22.50 13.87 14.60
CA ALA A 174 21.84 15.17 14.43
C ALA A 174 20.81 15.15 13.29
N ALA A 175 21.14 14.52 12.16
CA ALA A 175 20.21 14.36 11.04
C ALA A 175 19.04 13.45 11.41
N LEU A 176 19.30 12.35 12.11
CA LEU A 176 18.24 11.48 12.61
C LEU A 176 17.30 12.25 13.57
N ALA A 177 17.85 13.05 14.47
CA ALA A 177 17.07 13.84 15.43
C ALA A 177 16.18 14.88 14.72
N GLU A 178 16.64 15.48 13.63
CA GLU A 178 15.87 16.45 12.83
C GLU A 178 14.59 15.84 12.25
N TRP A 179 14.65 14.56 11.85
CA TRP A 179 13.54 13.86 11.20
C TRP A 179 12.70 13.03 12.16
N ARG A 180 13.08 12.88 13.42
CA ARG A 180 12.26 12.16 14.40
C ARG A 180 10.87 12.77 14.52
N GLY A 181 9.85 11.92 14.44
CA GLY A 181 8.45 12.33 14.48
C GLY A 181 7.96 13.09 13.25
N VAL A 182 8.76 13.19 12.18
CA VAL A 182 8.42 13.93 10.97
C VAL A 182 8.42 13.01 9.75
N LEU A 183 7.30 12.92 9.07
CA LEU A 183 7.17 12.27 7.76
C LEU A 183 7.31 13.34 6.68
N HIS A 184 8.33 13.25 5.85
CA HIS A 184 8.58 14.24 4.79
C HIS A 184 8.27 13.71 3.41
N MET A 185 7.58 14.54 2.61
CA MET A 185 7.30 14.31 1.19
C MET A 185 7.65 15.56 0.38
N ASP A 186 8.51 15.40 -0.63
CA ASP A 186 8.90 16.47 -1.55
C ASP A 186 8.34 16.20 -2.95
N TYR A 187 7.28 16.93 -3.31
CA TYR A 187 6.66 16.86 -4.64
C TYR A 187 7.44 17.60 -5.73
N GLY A 188 8.52 18.28 -5.37
CA GLY A 188 9.47 18.89 -6.29
C GLY A 188 10.68 18.01 -6.63
N ALA A 189 10.84 16.88 -5.94
CA ALA A 189 11.97 15.98 -6.10
C ALA A 189 12.09 15.44 -7.53
N LEU A 190 10.99 15.06 -8.16
CA LEU A 190 10.96 14.61 -9.55
C LEU A 190 9.61 14.85 -10.22
N SER A 191 9.60 14.83 -11.56
CA SER A 191 8.39 15.05 -12.34
C SER A 191 7.42 13.87 -12.21
N TRP A 192 6.14 14.15 -11.93
CA TRP A 192 5.06 13.18 -11.77
C TRP A 192 5.33 12.16 -10.64
N GLY A 193 5.95 12.64 -9.59
CA GLY A 193 6.29 11.83 -8.44
C GLY A 193 6.69 12.68 -7.24
N TYR A 194 7.24 12.04 -6.23
CA TYR A 194 7.74 12.71 -5.04
C TYR A 194 8.94 11.97 -4.44
N GLY A 195 9.73 12.69 -3.66
CA GLY A 195 10.74 12.13 -2.76
C GLY A 195 10.18 12.01 -1.35
N TRP A 196 10.75 11.14 -0.54
CA TRP A 196 10.39 11.01 0.86
C TRP A 196 11.61 10.83 1.77
N ILE A 197 11.45 11.24 3.04
CA ILE A 197 12.35 10.94 4.15
C ILE A 197 11.48 10.47 5.31
N PHE A 198 11.59 9.19 5.68
CA PHE A 198 10.79 8.57 6.72
C PHE A 198 11.72 8.01 7.81
N PRO A 199 11.58 8.47 9.06
CA PRO A 199 12.44 8.05 10.16
C PRO A 199 12.20 6.59 10.55
N LYS A 200 13.28 5.93 10.93
CA LYS A 200 13.30 4.65 11.61
C LYS A 200 13.95 4.80 12.98
N ALA A 201 14.00 3.73 13.76
CA ALA A 201 14.57 3.78 15.11
C ALA A 201 16.02 4.30 15.14
N ASP A 202 16.84 3.96 14.15
CA ASP A 202 18.29 4.22 14.11
C ASP A 202 18.81 4.72 12.75
N HIS A 203 17.93 4.86 11.75
CA HIS A 203 18.29 5.28 10.40
C HIS A 203 17.14 6.00 9.70
N LEU A 204 17.31 6.39 8.43
CA LEU A 204 16.26 7.00 7.60
C LEU A 204 15.98 6.12 6.37
N SER A 205 14.71 5.90 6.05
CA SER A 205 14.29 5.42 4.74
C SER A 205 14.06 6.61 3.82
N VAL A 206 14.88 6.74 2.80
CA VAL A 206 14.82 7.85 1.85
C VAL A 206 14.63 7.31 0.44
N GLY A 207 13.73 7.90 -0.32
CA GLY A 207 13.51 7.42 -1.66
C GLY A 207 12.83 8.41 -2.58
N VAL A 208 12.70 8.00 -3.82
CA VAL A 208 11.96 8.73 -4.86
C VAL A 208 11.08 7.76 -5.64
N GLY A 209 9.90 8.22 -6.03
CA GLY A 209 8.98 7.43 -6.83
C GLY A 209 8.16 8.29 -7.78
N ALA A 210 7.83 7.75 -8.95
CA ALA A 210 7.03 8.45 -9.94
C ALA A 210 6.11 7.52 -10.71
N LEU A 211 5.10 8.12 -11.35
CA LEU A 211 4.22 7.45 -12.29
C LEU A 211 5.00 7.01 -13.53
N ILE A 212 4.78 5.78 -13.97
CA ILE A 212 5.24 5.30 -15.28
C ILE A 212 4.33 5.93 -16.35
N ARG A 213 4.93 6.66 -17.27
CA ARG A 213 4.23 7.33 -18.38
C ARG A 213 4.81 6.91 -19.72
N PRO A 214 3.96 6.72 -20.74
CA PRO A 214 4.43 6.40 -22.09
C PRO A 214 5.45 7.44 -22.59
N GLY A 215 6.53 6.98 -23.21
CA GLY A 215 7.57 7.84 -23.79
C GLY A 215 8.49 8.53 -22.79
N HIS A 216 8.28 8.37 -21.48
CA HIS A 216 9.14 8.98 -20.46
C HIS A 216 10.09 7.94 -19.86
N LYS A 217 11.37 8.10 -20.13
CA LYS A 217 12.44 7.29 -19.51
C LYS A 217 12.81 7.91 -18.17
N LEU A 218 12.81 7.10 -17.12
CA LEU A 218 13.15 7.52 -15.76
C LEU A 218 14.33 6.69 -15.27
N ASP A 219 15.43 7.39 -14.95
CA ASP A 219 16.58 6.81 -14.26
C ASP A 219 16.44 7.06 -12.76
N LEU A 220 15.84 6.10 -12.05
CA LEU A 220 15.59 6.22 -10.63
C LEU A 220 16.86 6.33 -9.79
N GLN A 221 17.97 5.68 -10.19
CA GLN A 221 19.21 5.77 -9.44
C GLN A 221 19.77 7.20 -9.49
N ARG A 222 19.76 7.80 -10.67
CA ARG A 222 20.16 9.20 -10.86
C ARG A 222 19.24 10.16 -10.09
N GLU A 223 17.93 9.94 -10.14
CA GLU A 223 16.96 10.77 -9.42
C GLU A 223 17.11 10.66 -7.89
N LEU A 224 17.35 9.45 -7.38
CA LEU A 224 17.65 9.26 -5.96
C LEU A 224 18.96 9.98 -5.57
N ALA A 225 20.05 9.82 -6.33
CA ALA A 225 21.31 10.49 -6.06
C ALA A 225 21.16 12.01 -6.05
N ARG A 226 20.38 12.57 -7.00
CA ARG A 226 20.07 13.98 -7.06
C ARG A 226 19.28 14.45 -5.82
N TYR A 227 18.27 13.67 -5.42
CA TYR A 227 17.46 13.98 -4.24
C TYR A 227 18.29 13.96 -2.95
N LEU A 228 19.11 12.93 -2.76
CA LEU A 228 20.04 12.85 -1.63
C LEU A 228 20.99 14.05 -1.55
N SER A 229 21.53 14.48 -2.69
CA SER A 229 22.43 15.63 -2.74
C SER A 229 21.74 16.98 -2.57
N SER A 230 20.42 17.05 -2.81
CA SER A 230 19.65 18.28 -2.67
C SER A 230 19.15 18.55 -1.24
N GLU A 231 19.23 17.56 -0.35
CA GLU A 231 18.77 17.68 1.04
C GLU A 231 19.99 17.78 1.97
N PRO A 232 20.29 18.98 2.53
CA PRO A 232 21.50 19.19 3.33
C PRO A 232 21.59 18.31 4.57
N SER A 233 20.43 17.97 5.17
CA SER A 233 20.35 17.10 6.35
C SER A 233 20.84 15.67 6.08
N LEU A 234 20.91 15.25 4.82
CA LEU A 234 21.43 13.94 4.42
C LEU A 234 22.95 13.95 4.10
N SER A 235 23.64 15.08 4.33
CA SER A 235 25.07 15.15 4.16
C SER A 235 25.78 14.15 5.08
N GLY A 236 26.70 13.36 4.49
CA GLY A 236 27.41 12.31 5.21
C GLY A 236 26.61 11.00 5.41
N ALA A 237 25.41 10.91 4.87
CA ALA A 237 24.61 9.69 4.91
C ALA A 237 25.30 8.56 4.11
N LYS A 238 25.23 7.33 4.64
CA LYS A 238 25.77 6.13 3.99
C LYS A 238 24.66 5.14 3.71
N PRO A 239 24.53 4.63 2.48
CA PRO A 239 23.49 3.64 2.16
C PRO A 239 23.81 2.29 2.83
N ILE A 240 22.84 1.76 3.58
CA ILE A 240 22.84 0.40 4.11
C ILE A 240 22.35 -0.55 3.03
N LEU A 241 21.26 -0.17 2.35
CA LEU A 241 20.61 -0.96 1.32
C LEU A 241 19.89 -0.04 0.36
N THR A 242 19.91 -0.37 -0.94
CA THR A 242 19.12 0.34 -1.97
C THR A 242 18.32 -0.67 -2.79
N ARG A 243 17.01 -0.46 -2.93
CA ARG A 243 16.10 -1.37 -3.67
C ARG A 243 15.02 -0.59 -4.40
N GLY A 244 14.66 -1.09 -5.59
CA GLY A 244 13.53 -0.57 -6.36
C GLY A 244 12.29 -1.45 -6.27
N HIS A 245 11.13 -0.86 -6.44
CA HIS A 245 9.85 -1.58 -6.47
C HIS A 245 8.85 -0.90 -7.40
N ARG A 246 7.92 -1.70 -7.94
CA ARG A 246 6.76 -1.23 -8.70
C ARG A 246 5.58 -1.08 -7.77
N VAL A 247 4.76 -0.04 -8.01
CA VAL A 247 3.55 0.24 -7.22
C VAL A 247 2.35 0.23 -8.17
N PRO A 248 1.43 -0.73 -8.03
CA PRO A 248 0.24 -0.81 -8.89
C PRO A 248 -0.86 0.07 -8.31
N LEU A 249 -1.16 1.18 -8.99
CA LEU A 249 -2.10 2.18 -8.51
C LEU A 249 -3.56 1.76 -8.73
N GLY A 250 -4.42 2.13 -7.82
CA GLY A 250 -5.79 1.65 -7.74
C GLY A 250 -6.74 2.14 -8.82
N GLY A 251 -7.95 1.58 -8.80
CA GLY A 251 -9.02 1.92 -9.72
C GLY A 251 -8.87 1.36 -11.13
N GLN A 252 -8.12 0.26 -11.30
CA GLN A 252 -7.79 -0.30 -12.60
C GLN A 252 -8.74 -1.40 -13.07
N PHE A 253 -9.26 -2.22 -12.14
CA PHE A 253 -10.08 -3.36 -12.46
C PHE A 253 -11.55 -3.14 -12.07
N ALA A 254 -12.46 -3.81 -12.76
CA ALA A 254 -13.85 -3.90 -12.37
C ALA A 254 -14.14 -5.17 -11.59
N ILE A 255 -13.38 -6.23 -11.83
CA ILE A 255 -13.58 -7.57 -11.28
C ILE A 255 -12.28 -8.03 -10.62
N TYR A 256 -12.37 -8.47 -9.37
CA TYR A 256 -11.27 -8.91 -8.50
C TYR A 256 -11.37 -10.38 -8.12
N HIS A 257 -12.32 -11.10 -8.69
CA HIS A 257 -12.53 -12.55 -8.51
C HIS A 257 -12.59 -13.29 -9.84
N ARG A 258 -12.37 -14.57 -9.78
CA ARG A 258 -12.63 -15.58 -10.82
C ARG A 258 -13.19 -16.80 -10.10
N PRO A 259 -13.74 -17.79 -10.81
CA PRO A 259 -14.00 -19.08 -10.20
C PRO A 259 -12.76 -19.58 -9.47
N HIS A 260 -12.92 -19.92 -8.19
CA HIS A 260 -11.87 -20.44 -7.30
C HIS A 260 -10.64 -19.52 -7.08
N ALA A 261 -10.69 -18.24 -7.46
CA ALA A 261 -9.58 -17.31 -7.21
C ALA A 261 -10.05 -15.87 -6.96
N LEU A 262 -9.33 -15.15 -6.10
CA LEU A 262 -9.45 -13.69 -5.96
C LEU A 262 -8.09 -13.04 -5.71
N LEU A 263 -8.01 -11.73 -5.96
CA LEU A 263 -6.80 -10.93 -5.77
C LEU A 263 -6.99 -9.93 -4.64
N VAL A 264 -5.93 -9.72 -3.83
CA VAL A 264 -5.88 -8.73 -2.74
C VAL A 264 -4.62 -7.88 -2.82
N GLY A 265 -4.62 -6.70 -2.23
CA GLY A 265 -3.47 -5.80 -2.13
C GLY A 265 -2.87 -5.41 -3.48
N ASP A 266 -1.55 -5.42 -3.60
CA ASP A 266 -0.83 -5.06 -4.82
C ASP A 266 -1.12 -6.02 -5.98
N ALA A 267 -1.42 -7.29 -5.73
CA ALA A 267 -1.83 -8.22 -6.79
C ALA A 267 -3.15 -7.77 -7.43
N ALA A 268 -4.03 -7.15 -6.65
CA ALA A 268 -5.27 -6.52 -7.11
C ALA A 268 -5.09 -5.07 -7.60
N GLY A 269 -3.89 -4.48 -7.48
CA GLY A 269 -3.63 -3.11 -7.87
C GLY A 269 -4.34 -2.08 -7.00
N LEU A 270 -4.23 -2.20 -5.68
CA LEU A 270 -4.99 -1.39 -4.72
C LEU A 270 -4.10 -0.41 -3.92
N ALA A 271 -3.02 0.12 -4.49
CA ALA A 271 -2.33 1.26 -3.90
C ALA A 271 -3.06 2.57 -4.24
N ASP A 272 -3.10 3.49 -3.29
CA ASP A 272 -3.71 4.81 -3.47
C ASP A 272 -3.06 5.56 -4.65
N PRO A 273 -3.85 6.10 -5.58
CA PRO A 273 -3.32 6.68 -6.81
C PRO A 273 -2.63 8.04 -6.62
N PHE A 274 -2.83 8.73 -5.48
CA PHE A 274 -2.20 10.03 -5.19
C PHE A 274 -1.02 9.90 -4.23
N THR A 275 -1.21 9.19 -3.11
CA THR A 275 -0.19 9.04 -2.06
C THR A 275 0.71 7.83 -2.23
N ALA A 276 0.32 6.87 -3.09
CA ALA A 276 0.92 5.54 -3.20
C ALA A 276 0.83 4.70 -1.91
N GLU A 277 -0.03 5.07 -0.94
CA GLU A 277 -0.30 4.26 0.24
C GLU A 277 -0.87 2.90 -0.17
N GLY A 278 -0.13 1.82 0.12
CA GLY A 278 -0.55 0.46 -0.23
C GLY A 278 -0.93 -0.39 0.98
N ILE A 279 -0.28 -0.17 2.14
CA ILE A 279 -0.37 -1.08 3.29
C ILE A 279 -1.79 -1.14 3.88
N TYR A 280 -2.43 0.01 4.10
CA TYR A 280 -3.81 0.05 4.59
C TYR A 280 -4.78 -0.68 3.63
N PHE A 281 -4.69 -0.39 2.34
CA PHE A 281 -5.59 -1.01 1.34
C PHE A 281 -5.29 -2.49 1.13
N ALA A 282 -4.04 -2.92 1.33
CA ALA A 282 -3.67 -4.32 1.36
C ALA A 282 -4.36 -5.04 2.53
N ILE A 283 -4.27 -4.51 3.75
CA ILE A 283 -4.95 -5.03 4.94
C ILE A 283 -6.47 -5.04 4.69
N ARG A 284 -7.03 -3.92 4.25
CA ARG A 284 -8.48 -3.79 4.06
C ARG A 284 -9.03 -4.75 3.02
N SER A 285 -8.36 -4.91 1.88
CA SER A 285 -8.79 -5.87 0.85
C SER A 285 -8.72 -7.32 1.34
N GLY A 286 -7.71 -7.67 2.13
CA GLY A 286 -7.62 -8.99 2.78
C GLY A 286 -8.77 -9.24 3.75
N GLN A 287 -9.13 -8.23 4.56
CA GLN A 287 -10.28 -8.31 5.48
C GLN A 287 -11.61 -8.47 4.73
N ILE A 288 -11.82 -7.69 3.65
CA ILE A 288 -13.03 -7.81 2.81
C ILE A 288 -13.08 -9.20 2.19
N ALA A 289 -11.96 -9.74 1.70
CA ALA A 289 -11.89 -11.09 1.16
C ALA A 289 -12.33 -12.14 2.20
N ALA A 290 -11.76 -12.08 3.40
CA ALA A 290 -12.13 -13.00 4.48
C ALA A 290 -13.62 -12.92 4.85
N GLN A 291 -14.19 -11.71 4.92
CA GLN A 291 -15.60 -11.50 5.23
C GLN A 291 -16.52 -12.07 4.14
N GLU A 292 -16.22 -11.83 2.86
CA GLU A 292 -17.08 -12.29 1.77
C GLU A 292 -16.99 -13.80 1.54
N ILE A 293 -15.78 -14.40 1.71
CA ILE A 293 -15.63 -15.85 1.68
C ILE A 293 -16.43 -16.51 2.83
N GLY A 294 -16.35 -15.95 4.04
CA GLY A 294 -17.14 -16.45 5.16
C GLY A 294 -18.64 -16.35 4.93
N ARG A 295 -19.12 -15.27 4.34
CA ARG A 295 -20.53 -15.10 3.95
C ARG A 295 -20.97 -16.08 2.88
N ALA A 296 -20.13 -16.30 1.85
CA ALA A 296 -20.42 -17.29 0.81
C ALA A 296 -20.54 -18.69 1.41
N ARG A 297 -19.63 -19.06 2.31
CA ARG A 297 -19.70 -20.34 3.04
C ARG A 297 -21.00 -20.47 3.86
N GLN A 298 -21.42 -19.43 4.56
CA GLN A 298 -22.67 -19.43 5.35
C GLN A 298 -23.90 -19.60 4.45
N ARG A 299 -23.89 -19.04 3.24
CA ARG A 299 -24.95 -19.22 2.24
C ARG A 299 -24.91 -20.58 1.55
N GLY A 300 -23.81 -21.33 1.67
CA GLY A 300 -23.60 -22.59 0.96
C GLY A 300 -23.34 -22.41 -0.54
N ASP A 301 -22.85 -21.23 -0.96
CA ASP A 301 -22.50 -20.92 -2.35
C ASP A 301 -21.02 -20.58 -2.50
N ASN A 302 -20.56 -20.46 -3.76
CA ASN A 302 -19.19 -20.05 -4.11
C ASN A 302 -19.19 -18.70 -4.84
N ASP A 303 -20.24 -17.89 -4.72
CA ASP A 303 -20.30 -16.58 -5.38
C ASP A 303 -19.38 -15.57 -4.70
N LEU A 304 -18.28 -15.24 -5.36
CA LEU A 304 -17.30 -14.22 -4.93
C LEU A 304 -17.58 -12.85 -5.54
N SER A 305 -18.65 -12.67 -6.29
CA SER A 305 -19.00 -11.36 -6.87
C SER A 305 -19.21 -10.27 -5.82
N PRO A 306 -19.72 -10.56 -4.59
CA PRO A 306 -19.82 -9.56 -3.52
C PRO A 306 -18.46 -8.97 -3.15
N TYR A 307 -17.37 -9.74 -3.21
CA TYR A 307 -16.03 -9.23 -2.98
C TYR A 307 -15.68 -8.10 -3.96
N SER A 308 -15.85 -8.35 -5.27
CA SER A 308 -15.58 -7.30 -6.28
C SER A 308 -16.48 -6.08 -6.12
N ARG A 309 -17.76 -6.28 -5.78
CA ARG A 309 -18.68 -5.16 -5.53
C ARG A 309 -18.20 -4.30 -4.36
N ARG A 310 -17.75 -4.92 -3.27
CA ARG A 310 -17.24 -4.20 -2.09
C ARG A 310 -15.92 -3.48 -2.38
N ILE A 311 -14.97 -4.10 -3.06
CA ILE A 311 -13.73 -3.42 -3.48
C ILE A 311 -14.06 -2.18 -4.33
N ASN A 312 -15.02 -2.29 -5.25
CA ASN A 312 -15.42 -1.17 -6.09
C ASN A 312 -16.13 -0.05 -5.31
N SER A 313 -17.00 -0.38 -4.36
CA SER A 313 -17.74 0.60 -3.57
C SER A 313 -16.92 1.22 -2.43
N GLU A 314 -16.11 0.41 -1.71
CA GLU A 314 -15.40 0.88 -0.52
C GLU A 314 -14.02 1.51 -0.86
N ILE A 315 -13.36 1.08 -1.95
CA ILE A 315 -12.01 1.52 -2.30
C ILE A 315 -11.99 2.27 -3.64
N ASN A 316 -12.39 1.62 -4.73
CA ASN A 316 -12.21 2.20 -6.07
C ASN A 316 -13.12 3.40 -6.36
N ALA A 317 -14.27 3.47 -5.71
CA ALA A 317 -15.16 4.63 -5.85
C ALA A 317 -14.43 5.93 -5.50
N ASP A 318 -13.60 5.90 -4.46
CA ASP A 318 -12.80 7.06 -4.04
C ASP A 318 -11.49 7.19 -4.84
N PHE A 319 -10.85 6.07 -5.20
CA PHE A 319 -9.64 6.07 -6.02
C PHE A 319 -9.79 6.73 -7.39
N ARG A 320 -10.99 6.71 -7.97
CA ARG A 320 -11.27 7.46 -9.21
C ARG A 320 -11.06 8.96 -9.03
N PHE A 321 -11.47 9.51 -7.90
CA PHE A 321 -11.25 10.91 -7.54
C PHE A 321 -9.80 11.18 -7.17
N GLY A 322 -9.16 10.25 -6.45
CA GLY A 322 -7.72 10.30 -6.17
C GLY A 322 -6.88 10.33 -7.45
N TRP A 323 -7.22 9.50 -8.44
CA TRP A 323 -6.55 9.52 -9.74
C TRP A 323 -6.75 10.85 -10.49
N TRP A 324 -7.97 11.40 -10.45
CA TRP A 324 -8.23 12.72 -11.04
C TRP A 324 -7.41 13.80 -10.33
N LEU A 325 -7.37 13.80 -9.01
CA LEU A 325 -6.52 14.71 -8.23
C LEU A 325 -5.05 14.60 -8.63
N THR A 326 -4.54 13.37 -8.78
CA THR A 326 -3.17 13.10 -9.24
C THR A 326 -2.90 13.77 -10.59
N GLN A 327 -3.83 13.61 -11.54
CA GLN A 327 -3.69 14.21 -12.87
C GLN A 327 -3.67 15.73 -12.83
N VAL A 328 -4.54 16.34 -12.03
CA VAL A 328 -4.59 17.80 -11.88
C VAL A 328 -3.35 18.31 -11.16
N PHE A 329 -2.98 17.68 -10.04
CA PHE A 329 -1.84 18.07 -9.22
C PHE A 329 -0.55 18.09 -10.05
N TYR A 330 -0.24 17.00 -10.75
CA TYR A 330 1.02 16.89 -11.47
C TYR A 330 1.06 17.62 -12.82
N ARG A 331 -0.08 18.09 -13.36
CA ARG A 331 -0.09 19.01 -14.51
C ARG A 331 0.25 20.45 -14.12
N MET A 332 -0.11 20.86 -12.91
CA MET A 332 0.12 22.21 -12.39
C MET A 332 0.73 22.17 -10.98
N PRO A 333 1.89 21.52 -10.78
CA PRO A 333 2.35 21.16 -9.45
C PRO A 333 2.66 22.36 -8.56
N ARG A 334 3.25 23.44 -9.12
CA ARG A 334 3.51 24.68 -8.38
C ARG A 334 2.23 25.33 -7.88
N PHE A 335 1.24 25.43 -8.75
CA PHE A 335 -0.06 26.01 -8.41
C PHE A 335 -0.78 25.16 -7.37
N SER A 336 -0.85 23.84 -7.58
CA SER A 336 -1.49 22.91 -6.67
C SER A 336 -0.83 22.90 -5.29
N PHE A 337 0.51 22.95 -5.24
CA PHE A 337 1.24 23.06 -3.99
C PHE A 337 0.93 24.38 -3.26
N ARG A 338 0.91 25.54 -3.97
CA ARG A 338 0.58 26.83 -3.37
C ARG A 338 -0.84 26.87 -2.83
N VAL A 339 -1.81 26.35 -3.56
CA VAL A 339 -3.19 26.22 -3.05
C VAL A 339 -3.21 25.40 -1.76
N PHE A 340 -2.46 24.29 -1.71
CA PHE A 340 -2.34 23.48 -0.51
C PHE A 340 -1.64 24.23 0.61
N ALA A 341 -0.49 24.85 0.34
CA ALA A 341 0.35 25.50 1.33
C ALA A 341 -0.32 26.71 2.02
N HIS A 342 -1.17 27.45 1.28
CA HIS A 342 -1.80 28.67 1.78
C HIS A 342 -3.29 28.49 2.15
N SER A 343 -3.83 27.27 2.11
CA SER A 343 -5.23 27.02 2.48
C SER A 343 -5.33 26.07 3.68
N ALA A 344 -5.68 26.62 4.83
CA ALA A 344 -5.93 25.84 6.05
C ALA A 344 -7.01 24.76 5.83
N SER A 345 -8.04 25.06 5.04
CA SER A 345 -9.11 24.11 4.70
C SER A 345 -8.60 22.91 3.88
N THR A 346 -7.66 23.13 2.95
CA THR A 346 -7.04 22.06 2.17
C THR A 346 -6.11 21.20 3.02
N GLN A 347 -5.35 21.83 3.91
CA GLN A 347 -4.47 21.12 4.87
C GLN A 347 -5.28 20.27 5.85
N ASP A 348 -6.37 20.82 6.40
CA ASP A 348 -7.29 20.08 7.25
C ASP A 348 -7.95 18.92 6.49
N GLY A 349 -8.37 19.14 5.25
CA GLY A 349 -8.91 18.10 4.36
C GLY A 349 -7.90 16.98 4.10
N ALA A 350 -6.62 17.31 3.90
CA ALA A 350 -5.57 16.31 3.73
C ALA A 350 -5.34 15.49 5.01
N LYS A 351 -5.37 16.12 6.19
CA LYS A 351 -5.31 15.42 7.49
C LYS A 351 -6.48 14.44 7.63
N GLN A 352 -7.69 14.90 7.34
CA GLN A 352 -8.90 14.06 7.42
C GLN A 352 -8.85 12.89 6.42
N LEU A 353 -8.31 13.11 5.22
CA LEU A 353 -8.09 12.05 4.23
C LEU A 353 -7.10 10.99 4.75
N ALA A 354 -5.97 11.44 5.30
CA ALA A 354 -4.95 10.55 5.89
C ALA A 354 -5.52 9.73 7.06
N ASN A 355 -6.42 10.30 7.85
CA ASN A 355 -7.08 9.63 8.98
C ASN A 355 -8.30 8.78 8.57
N GLY A 356 -8.72 8.83 7.29
CA GLY A 356 -9.87 8.07 6.79
C GLY A 356 -11.23 8.66 7.16
N THR A 357 -11.29 9.90 7.68
CA THR A 357 -12.55 10.59 8.03
C THR A 357 -13.13 11.41 6.88
N LEU A 358 -12.35 11.59 5.80
CA LEU A 358 -12.75 12.26 4.57
C LEU A 358 -12.38 11.39 3.37
N THR A 359 -13.13 11.54 2.27
CA THR A 359 -12.84 10.91 0.98
C THR A 359 -12.31 11.94 -0.02
N TYR A 360 -11.61 11.51 -1.07
CA TYR A 360 -11.18 12.39 -2.18
C TYR A 360 -12.36 13.14 -2.80
N LYS A 361 -13.49 12.44 -3.00
CA LYS A 361 -14.71 13.05 -3.50
C LYS A 361 -15.14 14.27 -2.67
N ARG A 362 -15.21 14.09 -1.35
CA ARG A 362 -15.62 15.18 -0.43
C ARG A 362 -14.58 16.29 -0.34
N LEU A 363 -13.28 15.94 -0.38
CA LEU A 363 -12.20 16.93 -0.43
C LEU A 363 -12.33 17.84 -1.66
N LEU A 364 -12.52 17.25 -2.83
CA LEU A 364 -12.68 18.00 -4.08
C LEU A 364 -13.92 18.91 -4.07
N LEU A 365 -15.03 18.44 -3.52
CA LEU A 365 -16.25 19.27 -3.36
C LEU A 365 -16.01 20.46 -2.41
N ARG A 366 -15.25 20.28 -1.31
CA ARG A 366 -14.87 21.40 -0.42
C ARG A 366 -14.01 22.43 -1.14
N VAL A 367 -13.00 22.00 -1.89
CA VAL A 367 -12.11 22.90 -2.62
C VAL A 367 -12.91 23.68 -3.68
N ALA A 368 -13.77 23.01 -4.44
CA ALA A 368 -14.63 23.66 -5.43
C ALA A 368 -15.61 24.67 -4.79
N GLY A 369 -16.25 24.29 -3.68
CA GLY A 369 -17.20 25.14 -2.96
C GLY A 369 -16.55 26.40 -2.35
N ASN A 370 -15.33 26.30 -1.85
CA ASN A 370 -14.58 27.43 -1.31
C ASN A 370 -14.01 28.38 -2.39
N SER A 371 -13.93 27.91 -3.65
CA SER A 371 -13.45 28.72 -4.77
C SER A 371 -14.57 29.48 -5.49
N LEU A 372 -15.84 29.18 -5.22
CA LEU A 372 -17.01 29.79 -5.91
C LEU A 372 -17.57 31.10 -5.31
N PRO A 373 -17.32 31.50 -4.05
CA PRO A 373 -17.89 32.77 -3.54
C PRO A 373 -17.31 34.05 -4.12
N SER A 374 -16.21 34.00 -4.86
CA SER A 374 -15.52 35.18 -5.39
C SER A 374 -15.84 35.53 -6.83
N LEU A 375 -16.74 34.80 -7.50
CA LEU A 375 -17.09 35.00 -8.91
C LEU A 375 -18.53 35.50 -9.16
N VAL A 376 -19.29 35.82 -8.09
CA VAL A 376 -20.59 36.52 -8.26
C VAL A 376 -20.34 38.00 -7.97
N PRO A 377 -20.39 38.89 -8.99
CA PRO A 377 -20.39 40.33 -8.76
C PRO A 377 -21.66 40.71 -7.98
N ARG A 378 -21.51 41.51 -6.92
CA ARG A 378 -22.64 42.17 -6.26
C ARG A 378 -23.28 43.21 -7.16
#